data_4b0196aed17345b87fd351f2c6d83d14
#
_entry.id   4b0196aed17345b87fd351f2c6d83d14
#
_cell.length_a   1.000
_cell.length_b   1.000
_cell.length_c   1.000
_cell.angle_alpha   90.00
_cell.angle_beta   90.00
_cell.angle_gamma   90.00
#
_symmetry.space_group_name_H-M   'P 1'
#
loop_
_entity.id
_entity.type
_entity.pdbx_description
1 polymer ?
#
loop_
_entity_poly.entity_id
_entity_poly.type
_entity_poly.pdbx_seq_one_letter_code
_entity_poly.pdbx_strand_id
1 'polypeptide(L)'
;MPLFDYFRAPDADAVRQALDAGGGATPVGAVFDGIEAKGVDPSVVLAMMVAAVRQVPWSADLVDDRLVWPVGVEQDPEYDGPWVSELNTSARDVLAGAGDLPRVAREWARIEELGGNVDVADAQVFVESVVDLARRAREADEPLFCWISL
;
A
#
# COMPACT_ATOMS: atom_id res chain seq x y z
N MET A 1 -13.62 7.99 -6.80
CA MET A 1 -12.21 7.60 -6.86
C MET A 1 -11.92 6.55 -5.79
N PRO A 2 -11.28 5.44 -6.14
CA PRO A 2 -10.94 4.42 -5.16
C PRO A 2 -10.02 4.93 -4.05
N LEU A 3 -10.26 4.44 -2.84
CA LEU A 3 -9.44 4.74 -1.67
C LEU A 3 -8.55 3.55 -1.36
N PHE A 4 -7.27 3.82 -1.11
CA PHE A 4 -6.29 2.82 -0.73
C PHE A 4 -5.55 3.33 0.50
N ASP A 5 -5.82 2.73 1.65
CA ASP A 5 -5.13 3.08 2.89
C ASP A 5 -4.13 1.98 3.23
N TYR A 6 -2.86 2.36 3.38
CA TYR A 6 -1.79 1.42 3.70
C TYR A 6 -1.48 1.50 5.18
N PHE A 7 -1.27 0.35 5.80
CA PHE A 7 -0.97 0.29 7.23
C PHE A 7 -0.11 -0.93 7.58
N ARG A 8 0.49 -0.90 8.76
CA ARG A 8 1.21 -2.04 9.32
C ARG A 8 0.42 -2.66 10.46
N ALA A 9 0.51 -3.97 10.59
CA ALA A 9 -0.15 -4.73 11.66
C ALA A 9 0.65 -5.98 11.97
N PRO A 10 0.49 -6.57 13.18
CA PRO A 10 1.25 -7.77 13.56
C PRO A 10 1.02 -8.96 12.64
N ASP A 11 -0.23 -9.20 12.25
CA ASP A 11 -0.61 -10.33 11.40
C ASP A 11 -2.03 -10.13 10.83
N ALA A 12 -2.43 -11.05 9.96
CA ALA A 12 -3.75 -11.01 9.34
C ALA A 12 -4.89 -11.19 10.35
N ASP A 13 -4.68 -11.97 11.43
CA ASP A 13 -5.71 -12.17 12.45
C ASP A 13 -6.02 -10.87 13.18
N ALA A 14 -5.01 -10.08 13.54
CA ALA A 14 -5.21 -8.77 14.16
C ALA A 14 -6.00 -7.84 13.22
N VAL A 15 -5.72 -7.88 11.93
CA VAL A 15 -6.44 -7.11 10.91
C VAL A 15 -7.91 -7.54 10.86
N ARG A 16 -8.18 -8.83 10.77
CA ARG A 16 -9.56 -9.36 10.71
C ARG A 16 -10.37 -8.93 11.94
N GLN A 17 -9.80 -9.03 13.12
CA GLN A 17 -10.46 -8.60 14.35
C GLN A 17 -10.78 -7.11 14.33
N ALA A 18 -9.85 -6.27 13.91
CA ALA A 18 -10.05 -4.83 13.84
C ALA A 18 -11.13 -4.45 12.82
N LEU A 19 -11.14 -5.08 11.66
CA LEU A 19 -12.13 -4.80 10.62
C LEU A 19 -13.52 -5.27 11.03
N ASP A 20 -13.63 -6.44 11.66
CA ASP A 20 -14.91 -6.95 12.18
C ASP A 20 -15.46 -6.02 13.26
N ALA A 21 -14.62 -5.56 14.18
CA ALA A 21 -15.03 -4.65 15.25
C ALA A 21 -15.43 -3.27 14.71
N GLY A 22 -14.78 -2.82 13.64
CA GLY A 22 -15.02 -1.50 13.04
C GLY A 22 -16.07 -1.47 11.94
N GLY A 23 -16.74 -2.59 11.66
CA GLY A 23 -17.76 -2.65 10.62
C GLY A 23 -17.23 -2.45 9.21
N GLY A 24 -15.96 -2.75 8.95
CA GLY A 24 -15.33 -2.61 7.65
C GLY A 24 -14.73 -1.24 7.36
N ALA A 25 -14.83 -0.29 8.27
CA ALA A 25 -14.20 1.03 8.11
C ALA A 25 -12.67 0.91 8.12
N THR A 26 -12.00 1.89 7.52
CA THR A 26 -10.55 1.90 7.52
C THR A 26 -9.98 1.85 8.95
N PRO A 27 -9.01 0.97 9.22
CA PRO A 27 -8.38 0.91 10.53
C PRO A 27 -7.24 1.92 10.70
N VAL A 28 -6.91 2.68 9.66
CA VAL A 28 -5.78 3.61 9.69
C VAL A 28 -6.06 4.76 10.65
N GLY A 29 -5.13 5.00 11.55
CA GLY A 29 -5.22 6.05 12.56
C GLY A 29 -6.03 5.67 13.80
N ALA A 30 -7.07 4.84 13.66
CA ALA A 30 -7.90 4.40 14.78
C ALA A 30 -7.30 3.19 15.51
N VAL A 31 -6.74 2.23 14.75
CA VAL A 31 -6.21 0.97 15.28
C VAL A 31 -4.75 0.79 14.90
N PHE A 32 -4.40 1.03 13.64
CA PHE A 32 -3.06 0.77 13.10
C PHE A 32 -2.42 2.04 12.56
N ASP A 33 -1.09 2.09 12.64
CA ASP A 33 -0.26 3.11 12.03
C ASP A 33 -0.28 2.93 10.50
N GLY A 34 -0.65 3.97 9.79
CA GLY A 34 -0.76 3.92 8.34
C GLY A 34 -0.90 5.28 7.69
N ILE A 35 -1.14 5.24 6.38
CA ILE A 35 -1.28 6.43 5.54
C ILE A 35 -2.47 6.28 4.59
N GLU A 36 -3.05 7.40 4.21
CA GLU A 36 -4.05 7.46 3.15
C GLU A 36 -3.34 7.65 1.81
N ALA A 37 -3.75 6.88 0.80
CA ALA A 37 -3.07 6.87 -0.50
C ALA A 37 -4.07 6.82 -1.65
N LYS A 38 -4.95 7.80 -1.71
CA LYS A 38 -6.02 7.89 -2.70
C LYS A 38 -5.51 7.69 -4.12
N GLY A 39 -6.06 6.70 -4.83
CA GLY A 39 -5.68 6.40 -6.21
C GLY A 39 -4.38 5.62 -6.39
N VAL A 40 -3.73 5.19 -5.31
CA VAL A 40 -2.47 4.45 -5.37
C VAL A 40 -2.72 2.98 -5.07
N ASP A 41 -3.07 2.19 -6.09
CA ASP A 41 -3.30 0.77 -5.93
C ASP A 41 -1.98 0.00 -5.74
N PRO A 42 -2.01 -1.17 -5.05
CA PRO A 42 -0.79 -1.93 -4.77
C PRO A 42 -0.10 -2.50 -6.00
N SER A 43 -0.88 -3.07 -6.92
CA SER A 43 -0.33 -3.91 -8.00
C SER A 43 0.26 -3.12 -9.16
N VAL A 44 -0.16 -1.87 -9.35
CA VAL A 44 0.33 -1.03 -10.44
C VAL A 44 1.05 0.21 -9.90
N VAL A 45 0.35 1.13 -9.25
CA VAL A 45 0.91 2.43 -8.89
C VAL A 45 1.96 2.32 -7.78
N LEU A 46 1.68 1.56 -6.71
CA LEU A 46 2.68 1.30 -5.67
C LEU A 46 3.82 0.44 -6.23
N ALA A 47 3.50 -0.56 -7.04
CA ALA A 47 4.52 -1.42 -7.66
C ALA A 47 5.46 -0.62 -8.57
N MET A 48 5.00 0.43 -9.22
CA MET A 48 5.86 1.34 -9.99
C MET A 48 6.81 2.13 -9.10
N MET A 49 6.40 2.46 -7.88
CA MET A 49 7.30 3.05 -6.88
C MET A 49 8.39 2.06 -6.48
N VAL A 50 8.02 0.81 -6.24
CA VAL A 50 8.99 -0.27 -5.95
C VAL A 50 9.96 -0.45 -7.12
N ALA A 51 9.46 -0.43 -8.35
CA ALA A 51 10.29 -0.51 -9.55
C ALA A 51 11.29 0.66 -9.63
N ALA A 52 10.85 1.87 -9.31
CA ALA A 52 11.72 3.05 -9.28
C ALA A 52 12.82 2.92 -8.22
N VAL A 53 12.48 2.41 -7.03
CA VAL A 53 13.48 2.17 -5.97
C VAL A 53 14.53 1.16 -6.46
N ARG A 54 14.10 0.07 -7.06
CA ARG A 54 15.00 -1.00 -7.54
C ARG A 54 15.68 -0.69 -8.87
N GLN A 55 15.22 0.35 -9.58
CA GLN A 55 15.68 0.69 -10.92
C GLN A 55 15.50 -0.47 -11.91
N VAL A 56 14.32 -1.08 -11.87
CA VAL A 56 13.91 -2.16 -12.77
C VAL A 56 12.59 -1.80 -13.44
N PRO A 57 12.25 -2.41 -14.59
CA PRO A 57 10.93 -2.24 -15.18
C PRO A 57 9.82 -2.77 -14.26
N TRP A 58 8.63 -2.21 -14.37
CA TRP A 58 7.48 -2.74 -13.66
C TRP A 58 7.22 -4.20 -14.08
N SER A 59 6.85 -5.02 -13.10
CA SER A 59 6.33 -6.36 -13.33
C SER A 59 5.27 -6.69 -12.28
N ALA A 60 4.39 -7.63 -12.60
CA ALA A 60 3.25 -7.96 -11.75
C ALA A 60 3.63 -8.61 -10.42
N ASP A 61 4.86 -9.09 -10.28
CA ASP A 61 5.36 -9.76 -9.07
C ASP A 61 6.11 -8.84 -8.11
N LEU A 62 6.30 -7.56 -8.45
CA LEU A 62 7.00 -6.62 -7.57
C LEU A 62 6.22 -6.37 -6.28
N VAL A 63 4.90 -6.23 -6.37
CA VAL A 63 4.01 -6.19 -5.22
C VAL A 63 2.97 -7.28 -5.41
N ASP A 64 3.04 -8.30 -4.56
CA ASP A 64 2.07 -9.37 -4.50
C ASP A 64 1.15 -9.12 -3.31
N ASP A 65 -0.15 -9.17 -3.53
CA ASP A 65 -1.13 -8.92 -2.49
C ASP A 65 -2.09 -10.10 -2.36
N ARG A 66 -2.41 -10.43 -1.12
CA ARG A 66 -3.28 -11.55 -0.77
C ARG A 66 -4.47 -11.03 0.03
N LEU A 67 -5.69 -11.34 -0.44
CA LEU A 67 -6.90 -10.97 0.27
C LEU A 67 -6.92 -11.62 1.66
N VAL A 68 -7.10 -10.81 2.72
CA VAL A 68 -7.19 -11.31 4.09
C VAL A 68 -8.53 -10.98 4.75
N TRP A 69 -9.26 -10.00 4.25
CA TRP A 69 -10.56 -9.62 4.80
C TRP A 69 -11.45 -9.00 3.71
N PRO A 70 -12.76 -9.27 3.65
CA PRO A 70 -13.48 -10.25 4.48
C PRO A 70 -13.16 -11.68 4.07
N VAL A 71 -13.44 -12.63 4.96
CA VAL A 71 -13.23 -14.04 4.67
C VAL A 71 -14.41 -14.58 3.85
N GLY A 72 -14.12 -15.35 2.79
CA GLY A 72 -15.13 -16.05 2.00
C GLY A 72 -15.80 -15.25 0.90
N VAL A 73 -15.42 -13.97 0.69
CA VAL A 73 -16.05 -13.11 -0.33
C VAL A 73 -15.59 -13.44 -1.75
N GLU A 74 -14.54 -14.22 -1.92
CA GLU A 74 -14.06 -14.65 -3.24
C GLU A 74 -15.11 -15.42 -4.02
N GLN A 75 -16.09 -15.97 -3.33
CA GLN A 75 -17.19 -16.74 -3.92
C GLN A 75 -18.47 -15.91 -4.08
N ASP A 76 -18.45 -14.64 -3.69
CA ASP A 76 -19.60 -13.75 -3.78
C ASP A 76 -19.34 -12.65 -4.83
N PRO A 77 -19.86 -12.83 -6.06
CA PRO A 77 -19.63 -11.85 -7.12
C PRO A 77 -20.35 -10.52 -6.90
N GLU A 78 -21.29 -10.46 -5.96
CA GLU A 78 -22.03 -9.23 -5.66
C GLU A 78 -21.37 -8.39 -4.55
N TYR A 79 -20.33 -8.91 -3.91
CA TYR A 79 -19.64 -8.15 -2.87
C TYR A 79 -18.84 -7.02 -3.51
N ASP A 80 -19.09 -5.81 -3.08
CA ASP A 80 -18.51 -4.59 -3.67
C ASP A 80 -17.55 -3.83 -2.74
N GLY A 81 -17.05 -4.50 -1.70
CA GLY A 81 -16.05 -3.94 -0.78
C GLY A 81 -16.62 -3.43 0.53
N PRO A 82 -15.76 -2.95 1.42
CA PRO A 82 -14.30 -2.82 1.25
C PRO A 82 -13.53 -4.15 1.39
N TRP A 83 -12.27 -4.12 1.00
CA TRP A 83 -11.37 -5.28 1.11
C TRP A 83 -10.10 -4.89 1.83
N VAL A 84 -9.41 -5.89 2.42
CA VAL A 84 -8.03 -5.71 2.90
C VAL A 84 -7.15 -6.81 2.33
N SER A 85 -6.02 -6.40 1.77
CA SER A 85 -4.98 -7.31 1.28
C SER A 85 -3.70 -7.17 2.10
N GLU A 86 -3.01 -8.28 2.28
CA GLU A 86 -1.66 -8.31 2.85
C GLU A 86 -0.64 -8.23 1.71
N LEU A 87 0.33 -7.33 1.82
CA LEU A 87 1.38 -7.18 0.83
C LEU A 87 2.58 -8.07 1.18
N ASN A 88 3.32 -8.50 0.16
CA ASN A 88 4.53 -9.30 0.37
C ASN A 88 5.60 -8.51 1.12
N THR A 89 6.35 -9.20 1.96
CA THR A 89 7.40 -8.56 2.78
C THR A 89 8.58 -8.09 1.96
N SER A 90 8.84 -8.67 0.79
CA SER A 90 9.91 -8.20 -0.08
C SER A 90 9.63 -6.77 -0.61
N ALA A 91 8.38 -6.45 -0.94
CA ALA A 91 8.01 -5.08 -1.32
C ALA A 91 8.23 -4.10 -0.16
N ARG A 92 7.80 -4.48 1.06
CA ARG A 92 8.07 -3.70 2.27
C ARG A 92 9.56 -3.42 2.42
N ASP A 93 10.39 -4.44 2.27
CA ASP A 93 11.83 -4.33 2.49
C ASP A 93 12.52 -3.46 1.42
N VAL A 94 12.07 -3.56 0.17
CA VAL A 94 12.56 -2.68 -0.90
C VAL A 94 12.23 -1.22 -0.58
N LEU A 95 11.00 -0.93 -0.21
CA LEU A 95 10.57 0.42 0.15
C LEU A 95 11.34 0.93 1.38
N ALA A 96 11.47 0.10 2.41
CA ALA A 96 12.20 0.46 3.63
C ALA A 96 13.68 0.76 3.37
N GLY A 97 14.28 0.07 2.39
CA GLY A 97 15.68 0.27 2.02
C GLY A 97 15.92 1.39 1.01
N ALA A 98 14.90 2.14 0.61
CA ALA A 98 15.02 3.15 -0.42
C ALA A 98 16.00 4.26 -0.01
N GLY A 99 16.93 4.56 -0.90
CA GLY A 99 17.77 5.75 -0.86
C GLY A 99 17.35 6.70 -1.98
N ASP A 100 18.00 7.86 -2.07
CA ASP A 100 17.75 8.85 -3.12
C ASP A 100 16.25 9.07 -3.40
N LEU A 101 15.51 9.43 -2.37
CA LEU A 101 14.05 9.65 -2.47
C LEU A 101 13.68 10.73 -3.50
N PRO A 102 14.45 11.81 -3.68
CA PRO A 102 14.16 12.77 -4.75
C PRO A 102 14.14 12.14 -6.15
N ARG A 103 15.06 11.22 -6.44
CA ARG A 103 15.08 10.50 -7.73
C ARG A 103 13.84 9.61 -7.88
N VAL A 104 13.53 8.84 -6.83
CA VAL A 104 12.34 7.99 -6.84
C VAL A 104 11.08 8.82 -7.08
N ALA A 105 10.95 9.95 -6.39
CA ALA A 105 9.81 10.85 -6.54
C ALA A 105 9.70 11.40 -7.96
N ARG A 106 10.81 11.81 -8.58
CA ARG A 106 10.81 12.31 -9.95
C ARG A 106 10.36 11.25 -10.95
N GLU A 107 10.86 10.02 -10.81
CA GLU A 107 10.49 8.92 -11.70
C GLU A 107 9.02 8.52 -11.50
N TRP A 108 8.59 8.39 -10.25
CA TRP A 108 7.23 7.98 -9.92
C TRP A 108 6.20 9.04 -10.34
N ALA A 109 6.50 10.32 -10.20
CA ALA A 109 5.60 11.41 -10.60
C ALA A 109 5.28 11.44 -12.09
N ARG A 110 6.11 10.79 -12.92
CA ARG A 110 5.97 10.80 -14.38
C ARG A 110 5.15 9.64 -14.92
N ILE A 111 4.75 8.68 -14.10
CA ILE A 111 4.01 7.52 -14.60
C ILE A 111 2.63 7.93 -15.12
N GLU A 112 2.19 7.30 -16.20
CA GLU A 112 0.91 7.63 -16.84
C GLU A 112 -0.29 7.41 -15.91
N GLU A 113 -0.21 6.42 -15.06
CA GLU A 113 -1.27 6.02 -14.13
C GLU A 113 -1.58 7.11 -13.09
N LEU A 114 -0.67 8.06 -12.89
CA LEU A 114 -0.90 9.25 -12.06
C LEU A 114 -1.43 10.45 -12.86
N GLY A 115 -1.67 10.27 -14.16
CA GLY A 115 -2.23 11.31 -15.01
C GLY A 115 -1.23 12.33 -15.54
N GLY A 116 0.05 12.18 -15.25
CA GLY A 116 1.14 13.03 -15.77
C GLY A 116 1.19 14.46 -15.20
N ASN A 117 0.33 14.79 -14.23
CA ASN A 117 0.21 16.14 -13.68
C ASN A 117 0.57 16.23 -12.19
N VAL A 118 1.25 15.22 -11.65
CA VAL A 118 1.63 15.21 -10.25
C VAL A 118 2.83 16.13 -10.04
N ASP A 119 2.71 17.05 -9.10
CA ASP A 119 3.82 17.88 -8.66
C ASP A 119 4.89 17.03 -8.01
N VAL A 120 6.16 17.20 -8.41
CA VAL A 120 7.27 16.39 -7.89
C VAL A 120 7.46 16.58 -6.39
N ALA A 121 7.24 17.79 -5.87
CA ALA A 121 7.34 18.03 -4.44
C ALA A 121 6.26 17.27 -3.65
N ASP A 122 5.03 17.23 -4.17
CA ASP A 122 3.96 16.45 -3.57
C ASP A 122 4.25 14.94 -3.66
N ALA A 123 4.77 14.49 -4.81
CA ALA A 123 5.18 13.10 -4.99
C ALA A 123 6.27 12.73 -3.98
N GLN A 124 7.23 13.61 -3.73
CA GLN A 124 8.30 13.35 -2.77
C GLN A 124 7.76 13.20 -1.34
N VAL A 125 6.84 14.07 -0.92
CA VAL A 125 6.20 13.96 0.39
C VAL A 125 5.50 12.60 0.53
N PHE A 126 4.80 12.17 -0.51
CA PHE A 126 4.11 10.88 -0.49
C PHE A 126 5.11 9.70 -0.46
N VAL A 127 6.14 9.74 -1.30
CA VAL A 127 7.19 8.70 -1.31
C VAL A 127 7.83 8.59 0.07
N GLU A 128 8.17 9.72 0.69
CA GLU A 128 8.74 9.74 2.04
C GLU A 128 7.80 9.09 3.06
N SER A 129 6.51 9.37 2.99
CA SER A 129 5.55 8.78 3.92
C SER A 129 5.41 7.27 3.75
N VAL A 130 5.43 6.77 2.50
CA VAL A 130 5.42 5.33 2.22
C VAL A 130 6.70 4.66 2.74
N VAL A 131 7.86 5.25 2.45
CA VAL A 131 9.15 4.70 2.90
C VAL A 131 9.24 4.69 4.42
N ASP A 132 8.80 5.74 5.08
CA ASP A 132 8.81 5.80 6.55
C ASP A 132 7.88 4.75 7.16
N LEU A 133 6.70 4.56 6.59
CA LEU A 133 5.79 3.50 7.03
C LEU A 133 6.43 2.11 6.85
N ALA A 134 7.06 1.86 5.69
CA ALA A 134 7.74 0.60 5.43
C ALA A 134 8.89 0.34 6.41
N ARG A 135 9.64 1.39 6.77
CA ARG A 135 10.71 1.30 7.77
C ARG A 135 10.18 0.95 9.15
N ARG A 136 9.09 1.58 9.57
CA ARG A 136 8.45 1.25 10.87
C ARG A 136 7.92 -0.18 10.87
N ALA A 137 7.33 -0.63 9.76
CA ALA A 137 6.84 -1.99 9.62
C ALA A 137 7.99 -3.00 9.70
N ARG A 138 9.08 -2.76 8.99
CA ARG A 138 10.26 -3.63 9.02
C ARG A 138 10.88 -3.72 10.41
N GLU A 139 11.01 -2.59 11.10
CA GLU A 139 11.56 -2.56 12.47
C GLU A 139 10.70 -3.34 13.45
N ALA A 140 9.38 -3.31 13.26
CA ALA A 140 8.43 -4.07 14.09
C ALA A 140 8.24 -5.52 13.63
N ASP A 141 8.87 -5.93 12.54
CA ASP A 141 8.67 -7.22 11.87
C ASP A 141 7.18 -7.45 11.54
N GLU A 142 6.55 -6.42 10.98
CA GLU A 142 5.14 -6.42 10.61
C GLU A 142 4.98 -6.32 9.09
N PRO A 143 4.06 -7.09 8.47
CA PRO A 143 3.73 -6.87 7.08
C PRO A 143 2.97 -5.55 6.88
N LEU A 144 2.93 -5.10 5.63
CA LEU A 144 2.07 -4.02 5.19
C LEU A 144 0.75 -4.60 4.68
N PHE A 145 -0.31 -3.85 4.87
CA PHE A 145 -1.66 -4.18 4.41
C PHE A 145 -2.23 -2.99 3.65
N CYS A 146 -3.20 -3.26 2.77
CA CYS A 146 -3.94 -2.21 2.06
C CYS A 146 -5.44 -2.41 2.27
N TRP A 147 -6.11 -1.42 2.84
CA TRP A 147 -7.56 -1.34 2.89
C TRP A 147 -8.04 -0.63 1.62
N ILE A 148 -9.01 -1.23 0.93
CA ILE A 148 -9.47 -0.79 -0.39
C ILE A 148 -10.97 -0.55 -0.35
N SER A 149 -11.37 0.66 -0.78
CA SER A 149 -12.78 1.02 -0.96
C SER A 149 -12.97 1.66 -2.32
N LEU A 150 -13.84 1.11 -3.14
CA LEU A 150 -14.13 1.60 -4.49
C LEU A 150 -15.19 2.70 -4.50
#